data_bf8dab00554eee1f0a2fa51f989c9136
#
_entry.id   bf8dab00554eee1f0a2fa51f989c9136
#
_cell.length_a   1.000
_cell.length_b   1.000
_cell.length_c   1.000
_cell.angle_alpha   90.00
_cell.angle_beta   90.00
_cell.angle_gamma   90.00
#
_symmetry.space_group_name_H-M   'P 1'
#
loop_
_entity.id
_entity.type
_entity.pdbx_description
1 polymer ?
#
loop_
_entity_poly.entity_id
_entity_poly.type
_entity_poly.pdbx_seq_one_letter_code
_entity_poly.pdbx_strand_id
1 'polypeptide(L)'
;VKVPRKTYLSVPQSVIHTGCEVEFTDLEWSGAYRLSPYPVVDSATRFTKGMYVQDSYQCLSFHIRKILPIAKGGMILTNDKDAVEWFKLAEYEGRDRRVPHDEMPPPAMLGWNMYMPPEQAARGIELFEQAEDYNEDSGGSWKYKDISHYKY
;
A
#
# COMPACT_ATOMS: atom_id res chain seq x y z
N VAL A 1 -15.82 2.34 -6.38
CA VAL A 1 -14.54 1.66 -6.69
C VAL A 1 -14.79 0.17 -6.77
N LYS A 2 -14.30 -0.49 -7.85
CA LYS A 2 -14.42 -1.94 -8.01
C LYS A 2 -13.40 -2.66 -7.13
N VAL A 3 -13.90 -3.57 -6.27
CA VAL A 3 -13.12 -4.34 -5.31
C VAL A 3 -13.46 -5.82 -5.45
N PRO A 4 -12.49 -6.75 -5.53
CA PRO A 4 -12.80 -8.18 -5.53
C PRO A 4 -13.57 -8.57 -4.25
N ARG A 5 -14.64 -9.37 -4.37
CA ARG A 5 -15.39 -9.87 -3.19
C ARG A 5 -14.55 -10.76 -2.27
N LYS A 6 -13.54 -11.42 -2.84
CA LYS A 6 -12.58 -12.25 -2.11
C LYS A 6 -11.26 -11.50 -1.97
N THR A 7 -11.16 -10.64 -0.97
CA THR A 7 -9.96 -9.86 -0.64
C THR A 7 -9.83 -9.64 0.85
N TYR A 8 -8.76 -8.96 1.27
CA TYR A 8 -8.56 -8.61 2.67
C TYR A 8 -9.51 -7.48 3.10
N LEU A 9 -10.07 -7.63 4.29
CA LEU A 9 -11.14 -6.78 4.82
C LEU A 9 -10.82 -5.27 4.83
N SER A 10 -9.55 -4.90 5.02
CA SER A 10 -9.17 -3.48 5.05
C SER A 10 -9.27 -2.79 3.69
N VAL A 11 -9.32 -3.52 2.58
CA VAL A 11 -9.37 -2.90 1.24
C VAL A 11 -10.68 -2.15 1.01
N PRO A 12 -11.88 -2.78 1.12
CA PRO A 12 -13.11 -2.01 1.00
C PRO A 12 -13.25 -0.94 2.09
N GLN A 13 -12.78 -1.20 3.32
CA GLN A 13 -12.80 -0.18 4.38
C GLN A 13 -11.95 1.05 4.01
N SER A 14 -10.76 0.86 3.43
CA SER A 14 -9.93 1.97 2.98
C SER A 14 -10.63 2.80 1.88
N VAL A 15 -11.32 2.14 0.96
CA VAL A 15 -12.13 2.81 -0.07
C VAL A 15 -13.23 3.67 0.58
N ILE A 16 -13.96 3.11 1.54
CA ILE A 16 -15.05 3.80 2.26
C ILE A 16 -14.51 5.01 3.04
N HIS A 17 -13.35 4.87 3.70
CA HIS A 17 -12.72 5.97 4.42
C HIS A 17 -12.34 7.16 3.53
N THR A 18 -12.20 6.97 2.22
CA THR A 18 -12.01 8.07 1.27
C THR A 18 -13.32 8.73 0.81
N GLY A 19 -14.46 8.26 1.31
CA GLY A 19 -15.80 8.72 0.87
C GLY A 19 -16.27 8.10 -0.44
N CYS A 20 -15.55 7.11 -0.96
CA CYS A 20 -15.94 6.39 -2.18
C CYS A 20 -16.86 5.22 -1.88
N GLU A 21 -17.74 4.91 -2.84
CA GLU A 21 -18.58 3.70 -2.81
C GLU A 21 -17.81 2.47 -3.28
N VAL A 22 -18.11 1.31 -2.70
CA VAL A 22 -17.54 0.01 -3.07
C VAL A 22 -18.52 -0.76 -3.95
N GLU A 23 -18.07 -1.22 -5.11
CA GLU A 23 -18.73 -2.17 -5.98
C GLU A 23 -17.97 -3.50 -5.94
N PHE A 24 -18.53 -4.54 -5.33
CA PHE A 24 -17.89 -5.85 -5.29
C PHE A 24 -17.98 -6.58 -6.63
N THR A 25 -16.88 -7.24 -7.02
CA THR A 25 -16.77 -7.98 -8.29
C THR A 25 -16.32 -9.43 -8.05
N ASP A 26 -16.60 -10.29 -9.02
CA ASP A 26 -16.18 -11.71 -9.05
C ASP A 26 -14.77 -11.92 -9.60
N LEU A 27 -13.94 -10.88 -9.56
CA LEU A 27 -12.58 -10.96 -10.08
C LEU A 27 -11.77 -12.03 -9.34
N GLU A 28 -11.30 -13.04 -10.06
CA GLU A 28 -10.29 -13.97 -9.58
C GLU A 28 -8.90 -13.36 -9.82
N TRP A 29 -8.03 -13.41 -8.81
CA TRP A 29 -6.74 -12.73 -8.83
C TRP A 29 -5.66 -13.51 -8.06
N SER A 30 -4.40 -13.23 -8.40
CA SER A 30 -3.21 -13.71 -7.71
C SER A 30 -2.20 -12.57 -7.54
N GLY A 31 -1.67 -12.40 -6.36
CA GLY A 31 -0.62 -11.44 -6.01
C GLY A 31 -1.03 -9.98 -6.06
N ALA A 32 -1.73 -9.56 -7.12
CA ALA A 32 -2.11 -8.17 -7.32
C ALA A 32 -3.42 -8.02 -8.10
N TYR A 33 -4.12 -6.91 -7.91
CA TYR A 33 -5.30 -6.50 -8.67
C TYR A 33 -5.48 -4.98 -8.65
N ARG A 34 -6.19 -4.44 -9.64
CA ARG A 34 -6.46 -3.00 -9.75
C ARG A 34 -7.78 -2.62 -9.08
N LEU A 35 -7.82 -1.49 -8.40
CA LEU A 35 -9.01 -0.86 -7.82
C LEU A 35 -9.61 0.15 -8.81
N SER A 36 -10.29 -0.37 -9.84
CA SER A 36 -10.87 0.46 -10.91
C SER A 36 -11.96 1.42 -10.38
N PRO A 37 -12.07 2.65 -10.95
CA PRO A 37 -11.39 3.15 -12.14
C PRO A 37 -10.00 3.73 -11.89
N TYR A 38 -9.53 3.78 -10.66
CA TYR A 38 -8.29 4.44 -10.29
C TYR A 38 -7.05 3.61 -10.67
N PRO A 39 -5.90 4.26 -10.90
CA PRO A 39 -4.63 3.58 -11.18
C PRO A 39 -3.99 3.02 -9.89
N VAL A 40 -4.80 2.58 -8.94
CA VAL A 40 -4.36 1.98 -7.69
C VAL A 40 -4.31 0.47 -7.83
N VAL A 41 -3.18 -0.14 -7.48
CA VAL A 41 -2.98 -1.58 -7.53
C VAL A 41 -2.68 -2.10 -6.13
N ASP A 42 -3.52 -2.98 -5.60
CA ASP A 42 -3.19 -3.73 -4.40
C ASP A 42 -2.24 -4.88 -4.77
N SER A 43 -1.04 -4.82 -4.25
CA SER A 43 0.00 -5.85 -4.40
C SER A 43 0.48 -6.38 -3.04
N ALA A 44 -0.38 -6.32 -2.04
CA ALA A 44 -0.04 -6.71 -0.67
C ALA A 44 0.39 -8.19 -0.51
N THR A 45 0.21 -9.02 -1.52
CA THR A 45 0.59 -10.45 -1.52
C THR A 45 1.62 -10.81 -2.59
N ARG A 46 2.20 -9.81 -3.27
CA ARG A 46 3.27 -9.97 -4.26
C ARG A 46 4.50 -9.19 -3.84
N PHE A 47 5.66 -9.83 -3.92
CA PHE A 47 6.95 -9.16 -3.77
C PHE A 47 7.99 -9.92 -4.62
N THR A 48 8.24 -9.43 -5.83
CA THR A 48 9.13 -10.09 -6.79
C THR A 48 9.76 -9.05 -7.72
N LYS A 49 10.91 -9.34 -8.27
CA LYS A 49 11.62 -8.45 -9.20
C LYS A 49 10.76 -8.15 -10.43
N GLY A 50 10.77 -6.91 -10.86
CA GLY A 50 10.02 -6.47 -12.04
C GLY A 50 8.49 -6.41 -11.88
N MET A 51 7.98 -6.48 -10.65
CA MET A 51 6.55 -6.52 -10.37
C MET A 51 5.81 -5.18 -10.59
N TYR A 52 6.52 -4.09 -10.77
CA TYR A 52 5.89 -2.77 -10.88
C TYR A 52 4.95 -2.68 -12.09
N VAL A 53 3.74 -2.22 -11.84
CA VAL A 53 2.73 -1.93 -12.87
C VAL A 53 2.88 -0.46 -13.28
N GLN A 54 3.31 -0.24 -14.52
CA GLN A 54 3.54 1.10 -15.06
C GLN A 54 2.30 2.00 -14.90
N ASP A 55 2.54 3.30 -14.61
CA ASP A 55 1.51 4.33 -14.44
C ASP A 55 0.46 3.97 -13.39
N SER A 56 0.92 3.42 -12.27
CA SER A 56 0.08 3.08 -11.13
C SER A 56 0.65 3.55 -9.79
N TYR A 57 -0.22 3.54 -8.79
CA TYR A 57 0.13 3.63 -7.37
C TYR A 57 0.01 2.23 -6.78
N GLN A 58 1.11 1.48 -6.81
CA GLN A 58 1.11 0.08 -6.42
C GLN A 58 1.44 -0.08 -4.94
N CYS A 59 0.48 -0.57 -4.17
CA CYS A 59 0.55 -0.67 -2.72
C CYS A 59 1.10 -2.03 -2.29
N LEU A 60 2.21 -2.01 -1.56
CA LEU A 60 2.84 -3.18 -0.95
C LEU A 60 2.55 -3.23 0.55
N SER A 61 2.57 -4.42 1.11
CA SER A 61 2.44 -4.63 2.55
C SER A 61 3.67 -5.33 3.11
N PHE A 62 4.20 -4.80 4.21
CA PHE A 62 5.30 -5.36 4.98
C PHE A 62 4.85 -5.95 6.32
N HIS A 63 3.56 -6.28 6.43
CA HIS A 63 3.04 -6.97 7.60
C HIS A 63 3.82 -8.28 7.85
N ILE A 64 3.92 -8.71 9.13
CA ILE A 64 4.70 -9.88 9.56
C ILE A 64 4.40 -11.19 8.80
N ARG A 65 3.24 -11.29 8.13
CA ARG A 65 2.83 -12.46 7.33
C ARG A 65 3.10 -12.32 5.83
N LYS A 66 3.83 -11.29 5.41
CA LYS A 66 4.09 -11.02 4.00
C LYS A 66 5.46 -11.57 3.58
N ILE A 67 5.76 -11.53 2.29
CA ILE A 67 7.03 -12.01 1.73
C ILE A 67 8.21 -11.24 2.33
N LEU A 68 8.08 -9.91 2.49
CA LEU A 68 9.05 -9.09 3.23
C LEU A 68 8.46 -8.71 4.61
N PRO A 69 8.74 -9.47 5.68
CA PRO A 69 8.01 -9.36 6.95
C PRO A 69 8.69 -8.38 7.92
N ILE A 70 8.47 -7.07 7.77
CA ILE A 70 9.09 -6.05 8.63
C ILE A 70 8.37 -5.87 9.97
N ALA A 71 7.23 -6.44 10.18
CA ALA A 71 6.26 -6.36 11.28
C ALA A 71 4.98 -5.60 10.87
N LYS A 72 5.06 -4.33 10.50
CA LYS A 72 3.99 -3.48 9.98
C LYS A 72 4.54 -2.54 8.91
N GLY A 73 3.65 -1.81 8.23
CA GLY A 73 4.03 -0.86 7.21
C GLY A 73 3.80 -1.38 5.80
N GLY A 74 4.22 -0.60 4.85
CA GLY A 74 4.09 -0.87 3.42
C GLY A 74 4.90 0.13 2.63
N MET A 75 4.73 0.07 1.31
CA MET A 75 5.36 0.99 0.38
C MET A 75 4.41 1.23 -0.79
N ILE A 76 4.45 2.42 -1.36
CA ILE A 76 3.80 2.73 -2.62
C ILE A 76 4.87 2.85 -3.70
N LEU A 77 4.77 2.01 -4.74
CA LEU A 77 5.59 2.14 -5.94
C LEU A 77 4.86 3.01 -6.96
N THR A 78 5.55 3.99 -7.51
CA THR A 78 5.01 4.85 -8.58
C THR A 78 6.13 5.50 -9.37
N ASN A 79 5.89 5.82 -10.64
CA ASN A 79 6.74 6.65 -11.49
C ASN A 79 6.29 8.12 -11.55
N ASP A 80 5.22 8.48 -10.85
CA ASP A 80 4.70 9.84 -10.71
C ASP A 80 5.50 10.59 -9.64
N LYS A 81 6.39 11.49 -10.08
CA LYS A 81 7.27 12.25 -9.17
C LYS A 81 6.51 13.26 -8.31
N ASP A 82 5.46 13.86 -8.85
CA ASP A 82 4.65 14.83 -8.11
C ASP A 82 3.86 14.14 -7.00
N ALA A 83 3.34 12.96 -7.28
CA ALA A 83 2.70 12.13 -6.27
C ALA A 83 3.70 11.68 -5.17
N VAL A 84 4.96 11.39 -5.51
CA VAL A 84 5.99 11.05 -4.51
C VAL A 84 6.20 12.21 -3.52
N GLU A 85 6.30 13.44 -3.99
CA GLU A 85 6.45 14.60 -3.12
C GLU A 85 5.19 14.83 -2.27
N TRP A 86 4.01 14.65 -2.87
CA TRP A 86 2.75 14.70 -2.13
C TRP A 86 2.68 13.64 -1.03
N PHE A 87 3.04 12.38 -1.31
CA PHE A 87 3.04 11.30 -0.32
C PHE A 87 4.02 11.56 0.83
N LYS A 88 5.20 12.13 0.55
CA LYS A 88 6.16 12.50 1.59
C LYS A 88 5.63 13.55 2.56
N LEU A 89 4.86 14.51 2.08
CA LEU A 89 4.17 15.47 2.94
C LEU A 89 3.02 14.79 3.69
N ALA A 90 2.20 14.00 2.98
CA ALA A 90 1.03 13.36 3.54
C ALA A 90 1.37 12.40 4.70
N GLU A 91 2.44 11.62 4.58
CA GLU A 91 2.86 10.67 5.63
C GLU A 91 3.42 11.34 6.89
N TYR A 92 3.82 12.62 6.80
CA TYR A 92 4.46 13.39 7.88
C TYR A 92 3.64 14.63 8.24
N GLU A 93 2.34 14.47 8.44
CA GLU A 93 1.41 15.51 8.94
C GLU A 93 1.34 16.75 8.04
N GLY A 94 1.59 16.63 6.75
CA GLY A 94 1.62 17.73 5.78
C GLY A 94 2.90 18.57 5.82
N ARG A 95 3.96 18.08 6.45
CA ARG A 95 5.24 18.77 6.64
C ARG A 95 6.36 18.11 5.87
N ASP A 96 7.41 18.87 5.56
CA ASP A 96 8.62 18.34 4.92
C ASP A 96 9.65 17.92 5.96
N ARG A 97 9.85 16.63 6.17
CA ARG A 97 10.83 16.09 7.12
C ARG A 97 12.30 16.37 6.78
N ARG A 98 12.58 16.95 5.60
CA ARG A 98 13.93 17.42 5.22
C ARG A 98 14.29 18.74 5.88
N VAL A 99 13.31 19.47 6.41
CA VAL A 99 13.48 20.73 7.12
C VAL A 99 13.67 20.44 8.61
N PRO A 100 14.71 21.03 9.27
CA PRO A 100 14.88 20.93 10.72
C PRO A 100 13.63 21.38 11.49
N HIS A 101 13.37 20.76 12.63
CA HIS A 101 12.11 20.93 13.35
C HIS A 101 11.89 22.40 13.81
N ASP A 102 12.96 23.07 14.21
CA ASP A 102 12.95 24.48 14.65
C ASP A 102 12.81 25.50 13.51
N GLU A 103 13.05 25.07 12.27
CA GLU A 103 12.90 25.88 11.06
C GLU A 103 11.61 25.52 10.26
N MET A 104 10.84 24.54 10.76
CA MET A 104 9.74 23.96 10.01
C MET A 104 8.56 24.95 9.86
N PRO A 105 8.14 25.25 8.62
CA PRO A 105 6.97 26.09 8.41
C PRO A 105 5.68 25.39 8.83
N PRO A 106 4.55 26.11 8.92
CA PRO A 106 3.24 25.49 9.09
C PRO A 106 3.00 24.40 8.04
N PRO A 107 2.19 23.35 8.38
CA PRO A 107 1.88 22.29 7.43
C PRO A 107 1.34 22.83 6.10
N ALA A 108 1.86 22.33 4.99
CA ALA A 108 1.44 22.71 3.64
C ALA A 108 0.09 22.10 3.25
N MET A 109 -0.32 21.03 3.94
CA MET A 109 -1.55 20.30 3.69
C MET A 109 -1.98 19.49 4.91
N LEU A 110 -3.22 19.02 4.93
CA LEU A 110 -3.64 18.01 5.90
C LEU A 110 -2.95 16.68 5.58
N GLY A 111 -2.25 16.12 6.54
CA GLY A 111 -1.55 14.83 6.42
C GLY A 111 -1.83 13.90 7.58
N TRP A 112 -1.06 12.83 7.65
CA TRP A 112 -1.16 11.79 8.68
C TRP A 112 0.21 11.56 9.33
N ASN A 113 0.21 11.06 10.54
CA ASN A 113 1.42 10.53 11.20
C ASN A 113 1.56 9.05 10.81
N MET A 114 2.12 8.78 9.62
CA MET A 114 2.19 7.45 9.02
C MET A 114 3.59 7.06 8.54
N TYR A 115 4.60 7.86 8.81
CA TYR A 115 5.98 7.54 8.40
C TYR A 115 6.48 6.28 9.09
N MET A 116 7.31 5.52 8.37
CA MET A 116 7.94 4.33 8.92
C MET A 116 9.02 4.72 9.94
N PRO A 117 8.99 4.17 11.18
CA PRO A 117 10.06 4.38 12.15
C PRO A 117 11.42 3.90 11.63
N PRO A 118 12.52 4.59 11.98
CA PRO A 118 13.85 4.25 11.50
C PRO A 118 14.29 2.81 11.76
N GLU A 119 13.92 2.24 12.89
CA GLU A 119 14.23 0.85 13.25
C GLU A 119 13.54 -0.15 12.34
N GLN A 120 12.29 0.14 11.94
CA GLN A 120 11.56 -0.69 10.98
C GLN A 120 12.15 -0.54 9.57
N ALA A 121 12.52 0.68 9.19
CA ALA A 121 13.16 0.92 7.90
C ALA A 121 14.51 0.21 7.78
N ALA A 122 15.34 0.26 8.83
CA ALA A 122 16.63 -0.44 8.89
C ALA A 122 16.44 -1.97 8.75
N ARG A 123 15.49 -2.54 9.52
CA ARG A 123 15.12 -3.95 9.37
C ARG A 123 14.63 -4.28 7.97
N GLY A 124 13.86 -3.39 7.37
CA GLY A 124 13.35 -3.55 6.01
C GLY A 124 14.47 -3.63 4.98
N ILE A 125 15.48 -2.79 5.10
CA ILE A 125 16.65 -2.79 4.21
C ILE A 125 17.43 -4.10 4.37
N GLU A 126 17.72 -4.53 5.60
CA GLU A 126 18.40 -5.80 5.86
C GLU A 126 17.68 -6.99 5.26
N LEU A 127 16.36 -7.08 5.46
CA LEU A 127 15.56 -8.17 4.90
C LEU A 127 15.46 -8.10 3.36
N PHE A 128 15.44 -6.89 2.80
CA PHE A 128 15.41 -6.69 1.36
C PHE A 128 16.71 -7.15 0.69
N GLU A 129 17.87 -6.89 1.30
CA GLU A 129 19.17 -7.36 0.80
C GLU A 129 19.30 -8.89 0.79
N GLN A 130 18.53 -9.58 1.64
CA GLN A 130 18.49 -11.04 1.73
C GLN A 130 17.34 -11.66 0.93
N ALA A 131 16.43 -10.85 0.38
CA ALA A 131 15.26 -11.35 -0.31
C ALA A 131 15.64 -11.95 -1.68
N GLU A 132 14.96 -13.03 -2.03
CA GLU A 132 15.09 -13.61 -3.37
C GLU A 132 14.52 -12.67 -4.44
N ASP A 133 15.13 -12.64 -5.62
CA ASP A 133 14.64 -11.86 -6.77
C ASP A 133 13.25 -12.31 -7.19
N TYR A 134 12.94 -13.60 -7.06
CA TYR A 134 11.67 -14.20 -7.49
C TYR A 134 11.00 -14.93 -6.33
N ASN A 135 9.78 -14.48 -6.01
CA ASN A 135 8.94 -15.09 -5.00
C ASN A 135 7.56 -15.41 -5.59
N GLU A 136 7.00 -16.54 -5.21
CA GLU A 136 5.61 -16.86 -5.52
C GLU A 136 4.65 -15.90 -4.77
N ASP A 137 3.50 -15.63 -5.38
CA ASP A 137 2.45 -14.84 -4.73
C ASP A 137 2.00 -15.50 -3.42
N SER A 138 2.07 -14.79 -2.34
CA SER A 138 1.68 -15.30 -1.01
C SER A 138 0.17 -15.34 -0.78
N GLY A 139 -0.63 -14.93 -1.75
CA GLY A 139 -2.09 -14.93 -1.70
C GLY A 139 -2.77 -14.50 -2.99
N GLY A 140 -4.05 -14.85 -3.06
CA GLY A 140 -4.96 -14.56 -4.15
C GLY A 140 -6.38 -14.80 -3.69
N SER A 141 -7.36 -14.71 -4.58
CA SER A 141 -8.80 -14.89 -4.28
C SER A 141 -9.10 -16.19 -3.55
N TRP A 142 -8.37 -17.27 -3.82
CA TRP A 142 -8.52 -18.57 -3.12
C TRP A 142 -8.25 -18.53 -1.61
N LYS A 143 -7.54 -17.52 -1.14
CA LYS A 143 -7.13 -17.40 0.28
C LYS A 143 -8.15 -16.66 1.13
N TYR A 144 -9.10 -15.96 0.50
CA TYR A 144 -10.03 -15.07 1.18
C TYR A 144 -11.48 -15.57 1.05
N LYS A 145 -12.25 -15.35 2.11
CA LYS A 145 -13.70 -15.54 2.07
C LYS A 145 -14.37 -14.40 1.31
N ASP A 146 -15.57 -14.65 0.81
CA ASP A 146 -16.44 -13.61 0.26
C ASP A 146 -16.87 -12.66 1.38
N ILE A 147 -16.56 -11.36 1.20
CA ILE A 147 -16.88 -10.29 2.16
C ILE A 147 -17.95 -9.34 1.64
N SER A 148 -18.55 -9.61 0.50
CA SER A 148 -19.56 -8.73 -0.14
C SER A 148 -20.83 -8.54 0.67
N HIS A 149 -21.10 -9.45 1.60
CA HIS A 149 -22.27 -9.41 2.49
C HIS A 149 -22.03 -8.67 3.80
N TYR A 150 -20.82 -8.19 4.07
CA TYR A 150 -20.53 -7.43 5.28
C TYR A 150 -21.16 -6.03 5.17
N LYS A 151 -21.70 -5.56 6.30
CA LYS A 151 -22.19 -4.18 6.46
C LYS A 151 -21.03 -3.36 7.03
N TYR A 152 -20.69 -2.30 6.34
CA TYR A 152 -19.64 -1.38 6.75
C TYR A 152 -20.24 -0.07 7.27
#